data_97175a224efbec374e3b82efa7038cac
#
_entry.id   97175a224efbec374e3b82efa7038cac
#
_cell.length_a   1.000
_cell.length_b   1.000
_cell.length_c   1.000
_cell.angle_alpha   90.00
_cell.angle_beta   90.00
_cell.angle_gamma   90.00
#
_symmetry.space_group_name_H-M   'P 1'
#
loop_
_entity.id
_entity.type
_entity.pdbx_description
1 polymer ?
#
loop_
_entity_poly.entity_id
_entity_poly.type
_entity_poly.pdbx_seq_one_letter_code
_entity_poly.pdbx_strand_id
1 'polypeptide(L)'
;MENKWTDRTALLLGEDKMSRLSNAHVLVVGVGGVGAYAAELLCRAGVGELTIIDADTVNTTNINRQLPATHSTVGRLKTEVLAERLRDINPEIRLHELPMYVEAPLLSPQGGKLQSEQEDENEFSRDVITPSALLDKLSNVPEMSSPHGGNVGGRLFIVDAIDTIAPKCALLGEALRRGIPIVSSMGAGAKSDITQIRFADLWDTYHCGLAKAVRTRLKKEGLRRSLPVVFSTEQADRRAVITVEGEQNKKSTAGTISYMPAVFGCYLAEYVIRKL
;
A
#
# COMPACT_ATOMS: atom_id res chain seq x y z
N MET A 1 19.91 19.64 25.62
CA MET A 1 18.88 19.33 24.58
C MET A 1 18.39 17.92 24.86
N GLU A 2 17.09 17.75 25.00
CA GLU A 2 16.47 16.42 25.08
C GLU A 2 16.71 15.70 23.76
N ASN A 3 17.34 14.53 23.77
CA ASN A 3 17.60 13.75 22.54
C ASN A 3 16.28 13.18 22.03
N LYS A 4 15.79 13.68 20.91
CA LYS A 4 14.62 13.13 20.22
C LYS A 4 15.05 12.03 19.27
N TRP A 5 14.25 10.99 19.13
CA TRP A 5 14.53 9.89 18.21
C TRP A 5 14.56 10.34 16.73
N THR A 6 13.97 11.49 16.41
CA THR A 6 13.96 12.12 15.08
C THR A 6 15.12 13.05 14.81
N ASP A 7 16.03 13.33 15.78
CA ASP A 7 17.09 14.34 15.65
C ASP A 7 17.99 14.13 14.42
N ARG A 8 18.34 12.88 14.13
CA ARG A 8 19.16 12.58 12.94
C ARG A 8 18.42 12.84 11.63
N THR A 9 17.10 12.61 11.62
CA THR A 9 16.26 12.93 10.45
C THR A 9 16.13 14.43 10.29
N ALA A 10 15.91 15.15 11.40
CA ALA A 10 15.83 16.61 11.40
C ALA A 10 17.14 17.26 10.94
N LEU A 11 18.29 16.73 11.38
CA LEU A 11 19.61 17.20 10.94
C LEU A 11 19.81 17.07 9.42
N LEU A 12 19.28 16.01 8.82
CA LEU A 12 19.39 15.75 7.38
C LEU A 12 18.37 16.53 6.54
N LEU A 13 17.12 16.59 7.01
CA LEU A 13 16.01 17.13 6.22
C LEU A 13 15.65 18.58 6.55
N GLY A 14 16.04 19.08 7.72
CA GLY A 14 15.69 20.41 8.25
C GLY A 14 14.29 20.44 8.90
N GLU A 15 14.08 21.44 9.76
CA GLU A 15 12.85 21.58 10.55
C GLU A 15 11.60 21.79 9.70
N ASP A 16 11.68 22.53 8.60
CA ASP A 16 10.55 22.76 7.68
C ASP A 16 10.03 21.44 7.10
N LYS A 17 10.94 20.53 6.76
CA LYS A 17 10.57 19.21 6.24
C LYS A 17 9.98 18.34 7.33
N MET A 18 10.56 18.37 8.53
CA MET A 18 10.03 17.65 9.69
C MET A 18 8.63 18.11 10.04
N SER A 19 8.37 19.42 10.01
CA SER A 19 7.01 19.98 10.20
C SER A 19 6.03 19.47 9.16
N ARG A 20 6.42 19.40 7.88
CA ARG A 20 5.55 18.84 6.83
C ARG A 20 5.29 17.36 7.03
N LEU A 21 6.29 16.58 7.40
CA LEU A 21 6.12 15.15 7.69
C LEU A 21 5.18 14.91 8.89
N SER A 22 5.36 15.66 9.99
CA SER A 22 4.52 15.52 11.18
C SER A 22 3.05 15.92 10.97
N ASN A 23 2.79 16.76 9.98
CA ASN A 23 1.42 17.16 9.59
C ASN A 23 0.86 16.33 8.43
N ALA A 24 1.62 15.42 7.85
CA ALA A 24 1.16 14.61 6.72
C ALA A 24 0.30 13.43 7.18
N HIS A 25 -0.71 13.10 6.36
CA HIS A 25 -1.47 11.87 6.47
C HIS A 25 -1.14 10.95 5.28
N VAL A 26 -0.69 9.73 5.56
CA VAL A 26 -0.39 8.75 4.52
C VAL A 26 -1.27 7.51 4.70
N LEU A 27 -1.96 7.15 3.62
CA LEU A 27 -2.72 5.89 3.51
C LEU A 27 -1.83 4.83 2.86
N VAL A 28 -1.58 3.73 3.57
CA VAL A 28 -0.87 2.56 3.02
C VAL A 28 -1.85 1.42 2.81
N VAL A 29 -2.05 1.03 1.55
CA VAL A 29 -3.00 -0.02 1.16
C VAL A 29 -2.25 -1.30 0.81
N GLY A 30 -2.48 -2.36 1.60
CA GLY A 30 -1.72 -3.60 1.61
C GLY A 30 -0.48 -3.51 2.50
N VAL A 31 -0.46 -4.23 3.62
CA VAL A 31 0.67 -4.26 4.57
C VAL A 31 1.38 -5.62 4.57
N GLY A 32 1.56 -6.16 3.38
CA GLY A 32 2.37 -7.35 3.13
C GLY A 32 3.87 -7.05 3.02
N GLY A 33 4.56 -7.74 2.11
CA GLY A 33 6.02 -7.65 1.95
C GLY A 33 6.55 -6.29 1.48
N VAL A 34 5.73 -5.44 0.87
CA VAL A 34 6.11 -4.10 0.40
C VAL A 34 5.57 -3.03 1.35
N GLY A 35 4.25 -3.02 1.57
CA GLY A 35 3.61 -1.92 2.29
C GLY A 35 3.97 -1.85 3.77
N ALA A 36 4.24 -2.98 4.42
CA ALA A 36 4.67 -2.97 5.82
C ALA A 36 6.03 -2.26 6.01
N TYR A 37 6.98 -2.49 5.12
CA TYR A 37 8.25 -1.76 5.12
C TYR A 37 8.06 -0.27 4.80
N ALA A 38 7.19 0.05 3.83
CA ALA A 38 6.88 1.45 3.54
C ALA A 38 6.27 2.17 4.76
N ALA A 39 5.29 1.56 5.43
CA ALA A 39 4.64 2.11 6.62
C ALA A 39 5.63 2.32 7.76
N GLU A 40 6.51 1.34 8.03
CA GLU A 40 7.53 1.49 9.07
C GLU A 40 8.51 2.64 8.77
N LEU A 41 8.99 2.73 7.53
CA LEU A 41 9.94 3.78 7.16
C LEU A 41 9.32 5.18 7.19
N LEU A 42 8.04 5.31 6.82
CA LEU A 42 7.29 6.55 6.95
C LEU A 42 7.11 6.93 8.43
N CYS A 43 6.76 5.99 9.28
CA CYS A 43 6.69 6.18 10.73
C CYS A 43 8.04 6.64 11.29
N ARG A 44 9.15 5.96 10.94
CA ARG A 44 10.52 6.32 11.35
C ARG A 44 11.00 7.67 10.82
N ALA A 45 10.44 8.13 9.70
CA ALA A 45 10.73 9.47 9.16
C ALA A 45 9.99 10.59 9.89
N GLY A 46 9.03 10.27 10.78
CA GLY A 46 8.26 11.24 11.53
C GLY A 46 6.96 11.66 10.86
N VAL A 47 6.39 10.84 9.96
CA VAL A 47 5.03 11.06 9.47
C VAL A 47 4.06 11.00 10.65
N GLY A 48 3.23 12.05 10.79
CA GLY A 48 2.38 12.21 11.99
C GLY A 48 1.10 11.40 11.96
N GLU A 49 0.61 11.03 10.77
CA GLU A 49 -0.62 10.25 10.65
C GLU A 49 -0.50 9.17 9.59
N LEU A 50 -0.82 7.93 9.96
CA LEU A 50 -0.87 6.79 9.05
C LEU A 50 -2.23 6.10 9.15
N THR A 51 -2.79 5.76 7.99
CA THR A 51 -3.86 4.76 7.88
C THR A 51 -3.28 3.54 7.20
N ILE A 52 -3.40 2.38 7.83
CA ILE A 52 -2.98 1.09 7.26
C ILE A 52 -4.20 0.21 7.02
N ILE A 53 -4.29 -0.40 5.83
CA ILE A 53 -5.43 -1.24 5.46
C ILE A 53 -4.95 -2.55 4.85
N ASP A 54 -5.41 -3.67 5.41
CA ASP A 54 -5.18 -5.04 4.94
C ASP A 54 -6.15 -5.97 5.69
N ALA A 55 -6.82 -6.87 4.99
CA ALA A 55 -7.78 -7.81 5.59
C ALA A 55 -7.14 -9.14 6.03
N ASP A 56 -5.88 -9.38 5.65
CA ASP A 56 -5.25 -10.67 5.84
C ASP A 56 -4.74 -10.87 7.27
N THR A 57 -4.71 -12.13 7.67
CA THR A 57 -3.92 -12.61 8.81
C THR A 57 -2.52 -13.01 8.37
N VAL A 58 -1.60 -13.03 9.31
CA VAL A 58 -0.25 -13.55 9.11
C VAL A 58 -0.30 -15.05 8.85
N ASN A 59 0.29 -15.48 7.76
CA ASN A 59 0.46 -16.89 7.40
C ASN A 59 1.93 -17.31 7.51
N THR A 60 2.20 -18.57 7.80
CA THR A 60 3.57 -19.12 7.88
C THR A 60 4.39 -18.85 6.61
N THR A 61 3.74 -18.90 5.43
CA THR A 61 4.40 -18.61 4.14
C THR A 61 4.79 -17.14 3.95
N ASN A 62 4.35 -16.25 4.83
CA ASN A 62 4.70 -14.83 4.81
C ASN A 62 6.03 -14.53 5.51
N ILE A 63 6.49 -15.42 6.41
CA ILE A 63 7.65 -15.21 7.29
C ILE A 63 8.92 -14.88 6.50
N ASN A 64 9.05 -15.43 5.31
CA ASN A 64 10.25 -15.22 4.50
C ASN A 64 10.44 -13.78 4.00
N ARG A 65 9.39 -12.92 4.03
CA ARG A 65 9.46 -11.59 3.38
C ARG A 65 8.57 -10.50 3.96
N GLN A 66 7.60 -10.80 4.83
CA GLN A 66 6.68 -9.81 5.37
C GLN A 66 7.09 -9.40 6.79
N LEU A 67 7.26 -8.10 7.01
CA LEU A 67 7.70 -7.53 8.29
C LEU A 67 6.85 -7.97 9.50
N PRO A 68 5.48 -8.00 9.42
CA PRO A 68 4.65 -8.43 10.54
C PRO A 68 4.69 -9.95 10.78
N ALA A 69 5.29 -10.73 9.88
CA ALA A 69 5.22 -12.19 9.93
C ALA A 69 6.41 -12.81 10.67
N THR A 70 6.14 -13.33 11.85
CA THR A 70 7.04 -14.17 12.65
C THR A 70 6.28 -15.40 13.12
N HIS A 71 6.97 -16.40 13.68
CA HIS A 71 6.30 -17.59 14.21
C HIS A 71 5.29 -17.26 15.31
N SER A 72 5.55 -16.24 16.13
CA SER A 72 4.66 -15.81 17.23
C SER A 72 3.45 -14.99 16.76
N THR A 73 3.45 -14.50 15.52
CA THR A 73 2.37 -13.65 14.99
C THR A 73 1.46 -14.38 14.01
N VAL A 74 1.76 -15.64 13.66
CA VAL A 74 0.90 -16.44 12.76
C VAL A 74 -0.54 -16.50 13.29
N GLY A 75 -1.50 -16.21 12.42
CA GLY A 75 -2.93 -16.16 12.74
C GLY A 75 -3.45 -14.81 13.20
N ARG A 76 -2.59 -13.87 13.59
CA ARG A 76 -2.99 -12.50 13.96
C ARG A 76 -3.21 -11.63 12.70
N LEU A 77 -4.06 -10.61 12.81
CA LEU A 77 -4.25 -9.63 11.74
C LEU A 77 -2.93 -8.90 11.43
N LYS A 78 -2.60 -8.76 10.14
CA LYS A 78 -1.38 -8.05 9.71
C LYS A 78 -1.37 -6.60 10.16
N THR A 79 -2.54 -5.93 10.11
CA THR A 79 -2.71 -4.54 10.55
C THR A 79 -2.45 -4.41 12.04
N GLU A 80 -2.97 -5.30 12.88
CA GLU A 80 -2.76 -5.31 14.33
C GLU A 80 -1.28 -5.45 14.67
N VAL A 81 -0.61 -6.48 14.14
CA VAL A 81 0.81 -6.74 14.42
C VAL A 81 1.70 -5.56 13.97
N LEU A 82 1.39 -4.99 12.80
CA LEU A 82 2.15 -3.84 12.31
C LEU A 82 1.88 -2.60 13.17
N ALA A 83 0.65 -2.38 13.59
CA ALA A 83 0.27 -1.22 14.41
C ALA A 83 0.95 -1.21 15.77
N GLU A 84 1.05 -2.35 16.44
CA GLU A 84 1.82 -2.48 17.68
C GLU A 84 3.26 -2.00 17.48
N ARG A 85 3.89 -2.44 16.42
CA ARG A 85 5.26 -2.07 16.07
C ARG A 85 5.40 -0.58 15.73
N LEU A 86 4.46 -0.01 14.98
CA LEU A 86 4.49 1.41 14.61
C LEU A 86 4.31 2.32 15.84
N ARG A 87 3.44 1.95 16.78
CA ARG A 87 3.27 2.68 18.06
C ARG A 87 4.50 2.59 18.95
N ASP A 88 5.20 1.47 18.94
CA ASP A 88 6.46 1.32 19.69
C ASP A 88 7.59 2.19 19.10
N ILE A 89 7.59 2.39 17.78
CA ILE A 89 8.53 3.30 17.08
C ILE A 89 8.18 4.77 17.34
N ASN A 90 6.91 5.13 17.18
CA ASN A 90 6.41 6.48 17.38
C ASN A 90 5.14 6.47 18.23
N PRO A 91 5.26 6.65 19.56
CA PRO A 91 4.10 6.64 20.46
C PRO A 91 3.08 7.76 20.20
N GLU A 92 3.49 8.83 19.53
CA GLU A 92 2.62 9.98 19.23
C GLU A 92 1.92 9.87 17.86
N ILE A 93 2.17 8.80 17.10
CA ILE A 93 1.58 8.63 15.78
C ILE A 93 0.05 8.53 15.84
N ARG A 94 -0.64 9.29 15.02
CA ARG A 94 -2.07 9.06 14.77
C ARG A 94 -2.22 7.89 13.80
N LEU A 95 -2.52 6.72 14.34
CA LEU A 95 -2.58 5.47 13.58
C LEU A 95 -3.99 4.93 13.50
N HIS A 96 -4.48 4.76 12.27
CA HIS A 96 -5.77 4.15 11.96
C HIS A 96 -5.56 2.77 11.34
N GLU A 97 -6.11 1.75 11.99
CA GLU A 97 -6.05 0.36 11.55
C GLU A 97 -7.37 -0.02 10.91
N LEU A 98 -7.33 -0.45 9.66
CA LEU A 98 -8.50 -0.90 8.93
C LEU A 98 -8.30 -2.35 8.48
N PRO A 99 -8.76 -3.34 9.27
CA PRO A 99 -8.67 -4.76 8.90
C PRO A 99 -9.72 -5.11 7.84
N MET A 100 -9.66 -4.43 6.70
CA MET A 100 -10.67 -4.47 5.65
C MET A 100 -10.03 -4.83 4.31
N TYR A 101 -10.82 -5.42 3.44
CA TYR A 101 -10.44 -5.69 2.07
C TYR A 101 -10.89 -4.54 1.16
N VAL A 102 -9.97 -3.99 0.37
CA VAL A 102 -10.32 -2.99 -0.65
C VAL A 102 -10.86 -3.73 -1.86
N GLU A 103 -12.13 -3.53 -2.18
CA GLU A 103 -12.80 -4.22 -3.26
C GLU A 103 -13.04 -3.30 -4.46
N ALA A 104 -12.86 -3.87 -5.67
CA ALA A 104 -13.28 -3.17 -6.88
C ALA A 104 -14.81 -3.10 -6.92
N PRO A 105 -15.40 -1.94 -7.26
CA PRO A 105 -16.83 -1.87 -7.49
C PRO A 105 -17.26 -2.94 -8.49
N LEU A 106 -18.32 -3.70 -8.17
CA LEU A 106 -18.92 -4.64 -9.12
C LEU A 106 -19.34 -3.82 -10.35
N LEU A 107 -18.71 -4.08 -11.49
CA LEU A 107 -19.20 -3.56 -12.75
C LEU A 107 -20.56 -4.23 -12.97
N SER A 108 -21.65 -3.48 -12.85
CA SER A 108 -22.97 -3.97 -13.22
C SER A 108 -22.89 -4.48 -14.66
N PRO A 109 -23.13 -5.77 -14.92
CA PRO A 109 -23.33 -6.21 -16.29
C PRO A 109 -24.55 -5.45 -16.80
N GLN A 110 -24.45 -4.75 -17.91
CA GLN A 110 -25.61 -4.16 -18.54
C GLN A 110 -26.64 -5.28 -18.78
N GLY A 111 -27.73 -5.32 -17.97
CA GLY A 111 -28.95 -6.03 -18.27
C GLY A 111 -29.06 -7.50 -17.86
N GLY A 112 -28.53 -7.94 -16.73
CA GLY A 112 -28.79 -9.29 -16.19
C GLY A 112 -29.38 -9.24 -14.77
N LYS A 113 -30.53 -9.89 -14.56
CA LYS A 113 -31.13 -10.10 -13.23
C LYS A 113 -30.14 -10.84 -12.33
N LEU A 114 -29.87 -10.29 -11.15
CA LEU A 114 -29.18 -10.97 -10.05
C LEU A 114 -29.94 -12.27 -9.71
N GLN A 115 -29.35 -13.41 -10.00
CA GLN A 115 -29.70 -14.65 -9.31
C GLN A 115 -28.98 -14.63 -7.97
N SER A 116 -29.75 -14.76 -6.90
CA SER A 116 -29.27 -14.95 -5.54
C SER A 116 -28.50 -16.27 -5.49
N GLU A 117 -27.18 -16.22 -5.55
CA GLU A 117 -26.34 -17.36 -5.19
C GLU A 117 -26.34 -17.49 -3.68
N GLN A 118 -26.57 -18.72 -3.22
CA GLN A 118 -26.63 -19.09 -1.82
C GLN A 118 -25.29 -18.77 -1.15
N GLU A 119 -25.37 -17.99 -0.09
CA GLU A 119 -24.24 -17.74 0.83
C GLU A 119 -23.87 -19.06 1.51
N ASP A 120 -22.69 -19.57 1.24
CA ASP A 120 -22.08 -20.63 2.05
C ASP A 120 -21.73 -20.03 3.42
N GLU A 121 -22.44 -20.46 4.45
CA GLU A 121 -22.41 -19.95 5.83
C GLU A 121 -21.09 -20.21 6.60
N ASN A 122 -19.94 -20.36 5.96
CA ASN A 122 -18.69 -20.71 6.63
C ASN A 122 -17.45 -19.89 6.22
N GLU A 123 -17.63 -18.71 5.63
CA GLU A 123 -16.52 -17.80 5.38
C GLU A 123 -16.65 -16.61 6.34
N PHE A 124 -15.63 -16.37 7.18
CA PHE A 124 -15.49 -15.15 7.99
C PHE A 124 -15.82 -13.96 7.11
N SER A 125 -16.93 -13.28 7.37
CA SER A 125 -17.35 -12.06 6.67
C SER A 125 -16.25 -11.03 6.83
N ARG A 126 -15.34 -10.98 5.84
CA ARG A 126 -14.29 -9.95 5.80
C ARG A 126 -14.97 -8.63 5.49
N ASP A 127 -14.78 -7.66 6.34
CA ASP A 127 -15.25 -6.31 6.07
C ASP A 127 -14.61 -5.81 4.77
N VAL A 128 -15.43 -5.30 3.85
CA VAL A 128 -14.99 -4.77 2.56
C VAL A 128 -15.27 -3.28 2.46
N ILE A 129 -14.38 -2.56 1.79
CA ILE A 129 -14.56 -1.14 1.53
C ILE A 129 -14.21 -0.82 0.07
N THR A 130 -15.04 -0.03 -0.60
CA THR A 130 -14.69 0.46 -1.93
C THR A 130 -13.69 1.61 -1.84
N PRO A 131 -12.83 1.81 -2.86
CA PRO A 131 -11.90 2.95 -2.88
C PRO A 131 -12.61 4.30 -2.70
N SER A 132 -13.80 4.47 -3.29
CA SER A 132 -14.57 5.72 -3.12
C SER A 132 -14.95 5.94 -1.67
N ALA A 133 -15.58 4.96 -1.01
CA ALA A 133 -15.99 5.05 0.40
C ALA A 133 -14.78 5.25 1.34
N LEU A 134 -13.66 4.56 1.05
CA LEU A 134 -12.42 4.73 1.80
C LEU A 134 -11.91 6.17 1.72
N LEU A 135 -11.80 6.71 0.50
CA LEU A 135 -11.29 8.07 0.30
C LEU A 135 -12.27 9.14 0.81
N ASP A 136 -13.59 8.91 0.72
CA ASP A 136 -14.60 9.78 1.33
C ASP A 136 -14.44 9.81 2.86
N LYS A 137 -14.26 8.65 3.49
CA LYS A 137 -14.03 8.54 4.94
C LYS A 137 -12.79 9.31 5.38
N LEU A 138 -11.69 9.23 4.61
CA LEU A 138 -10.42 9.90 4.93
C LEU A 138 -10.42 11.39 4.59
N SER A 139 -11.22 11.83 3.60
CA SER A 139 -11.34 13.24 3.22
C SER A 139 -12.29 14.03 4.14
N ASN A 140 -13.20 13.34 4.83
CA ASN A 140 -14.19 13.96 5.74
C ASN A 140 -13.72 13.99 7.22
N VAL A 141 -12.46 13.67 7.50
CA VAL A 141 -11.91 13.89 8.84
C VAL A 141 -11.82 15.41 9.05
N PRO A 142 -12.49 15.97 10.08
CA PRO A 142 -12.43 17.41 10.34
C PRO A 142 -10.96 17.84 10.49
N GLU A 143 -10.63 18.98 9.88
CA GLU A 143 -9.32 19.63 10.10
C GLU A 143 -9.15 19.87 11.61
N MET A 144 -8.45 18.98 12.29
CA MET A 144 -8.05 19.23 13.67
C MET A 144 -6.91 20.25 13.64
N SER A 145 -7.14 21.37 14.32
CA SER A 145 -6.15 22.42 14.49
C SER A 145 -4.84 21.85 14.99
N SER A 146 -3.78 22.03 14.21
CA SER A 146 -2.41 21.68 14.62
C SER A 146 -2.07 22.42 15.92
N PRO A 147 -1.40 21.78 16.90
CA PRO A 147 -0.94 22.44 18.11
C PRO A 147 0.01 23.62 17.84
N HIS A 148 0.49 23.77 16.61
CA HIS A 148 1.46 24.79 16.19
C HIS A 148 0.89 25.86 15.25
N GLY A 149 -0.45 26.01 15.16
CA GLY A 149 -1.07 27.24 14.63
C GLY A 149 -0.87 27.52 13.14
N GLY A 150 -0.83 26.52 12.29
CA GLY A 150 -0.80 26.67 10.83
C GLY A 150 -1.97 25.91 10.20
N ASN A 151 -2.74 26.60 9.38
CA ASN A 151 -3.82 26.00 8.58
C ASN A 151 -3.20 25.18 7.43
N VAL A 152 -2.64 24.02 7.76
CA VAL A 152 -2.11 23.07 6.77
C VAL A 152 -2.95 21.81 6.91
N GLY A 153 -4.09 21.79 6.25
CA GLY A 153 -4.84 20.57 6.04
C GLY A 153 -3.88 19.51 5.47
N GLY A 154 -3.58 18.48 6.26
CA GLY A 154 -2.63 17.44 5.91
C GLY A 154 -3.05 16.77 4.60
N ARG A 155 -2.34 17.06 3.51
CA ARG A 155 -2.68 16.51 2.20
C ARG A 155 -2.51 15.00 2.24
N LEU A 156 -3.61 14.26 2.08
CA LEU A 156 -3.59 12.81 1.99
C LEU A 156 -2.66 12.35 0.86
N PHE A 157 -1.74 11.44 1.18
CA PHE A 157 -0.89 10.75 0.21
C PHE A 157 -1.17 9.25 0.24
N ILE A 158 -1.27 8.59 -0.92
CA ILE A 158 -1.56 7.17 -0.99
C ILE A 158 -0.32 6.38 -1.40
N VAL A 159 -0.05 5.31 -0.65
CA VAL A 159 0.93 4.27 -1.00
C VAL A 159 0.14 3.00 -1.34
N ASP A 160 0.13 2.62 -2.60
CA ASP A 160 -0.51 1.41 -3.07
C ASP A 160 0.50 0.26 -3.15
N ALA A 161 0.31 -0.73 -2.29
CA ALA A 161 1.08 -1.98 -2.23
C ALA A 161 0.21 -3.23 -2.45
N ILE A 162 -0.97 -3.08 -3.08
CA ILE A 162 -1.86 -4.18 -3.44
C ILE A 162 -1.21 -5.04 -4.54
N ASP A 163 -1.27 -6.36 -4.42
CA ASP A 163 -0.75 -7.30 -5.42
C ASP A 163 -1.82 -7.87 -6.39
N THR A 164 -3.09 -7.65 -6.11
CA THR A 164 -4.22 -8.09 -6.92
C THR A 164 -4.70 -7.00 -7.88
N ILE A 165 -5.04 -7.39 -9.12
CA ILE A 165 -5.26 -6.44 -10.23
C ILE A 165 -6.53 -5.60 -10.04
N ALA A 166 -7.65 -6.22 -9.66
CA ALA A 166 -8.94 -5.53 -9.64
C ALA A 166 -9.01 -4.44 -8.55
N PRO A 167 -8.72 -4.74 -7.27
CA PRO A 167 -8.68 -3.73 -6.21
C PRO A 167 -7.65 -2.64 -6.48
N LYS A 168 -6.45 -3.04 -6.94
CA LYS A 168 -5.38 -2.09 -7.29
C LYS A 168 -5.84 -1.08 -8.34
N CYS A 169 -6.41 -1.54 -9.45
CA CYS A 169 -6.88 -0.65 -10.50
C CYS A 169 -8.01 0.25 -10.04
N ALA A 170 -8.93 -0.25 -9.19
CA ALA A 170 -9.99 0.54 -8.62
C ALA A 170 -9.46 1.68 -7.74
N LEU A 171 -8.50 1.37 -6.84
CA LEU A 171 -7.85 2.38 -6.00
C LEU A 171 -7.09 3.42 -6.83
N LEU A 172 -6.25 2.97 -7.77
CA LEU A 172 -5.48 3.85 -8.64
C LEU A 172 -6.39 4.74 -9.47
N GLY A 173 -7.45 4.17 -10.05
CA GLY A 173 -8.43 4.91 -10.83
C GLY A 173 -9.12 6.00 -10.04
N GLU A 174 -9.56 5.71 -8.82
CA GLU A 174 -10.23 6.67 -7.95
C GLU A 174 -9.29 7.77 -7.48
N ALA A 175 -8.07 7.43 -7.06
CA ALA A 175 -7.05 8.42 -6.70
C ALA A 175 -6.73 9.37 -7.86
N LEU A 176 -6.56 8.83 -9.08
CA LEU A 176 -6.31 9.64 -10.28
C LEU A 176 -7.48 10.56 -10.64
N ARG A 177 -8.74 10.10 -10.52
CA ARG A 177 -9.93 10.93 -10.77
C ARG A 177 -10.00 12.09 -9.79
N ARG A 178 -9.73 11.85 -8.52
CA ARG A 178 -9.76 12.87 -7.45
C ARG A 178 -8.50 13.74 -7.41
N GLY A 179 -7.45 13.41 -8.14
CA GLY A 179 -6.17 14.12 -8.10
C GLY A 179 -5.42 13.98 -6.76
N ILE A 180 -5.67 12.88 -6.03
CA ILE A 180 -4.98 12.58 -4.79
C ILE A 180 -3.59 12.02 -5.13
N PRO A 181 -2.50 12.55 -4.53
CA PRO A 181 -1.16 12.04 -4.75
C PRO A 181 -1.04 10.56 -4.38
N ILE A 182 -0.50 9.76 -5.29
CA ILE A 182 -0.35 8.33 -5.11
C ILE A 182 0.96 7.83 -5.72
N VAL A 183 1.58 6.85 -5.07
CA VAL A 183 2.67 6.05 -5.64
C VAL A 183 2.32 4.57 -5.51
N SER A 184 2.64 3.77 -6.51
CA SER A 184 2.24 2.37 -6.56
C SER A 184 3.42 1.42 -6.72
N SER A 185 3.41 0.30 -5.99
CA SER A 185 4.33 -0.81 -6.20
C SER A 185 3.86 -1.69 -7.34
N MET A 186 4.76 -2.02 -8.24
CA MET A 186 4.53 -3.09 -9.22
C MET A 186 5.02 -4.44 -8.67
N GLY A 187 5.03 -5.50 -9.48
CA GLY A 187 5.36 -6.84 -9.04
C GLY A 187 6.82 -7.00 -8.64
N ALA A 188 7.08 -7.42 -7.40
CA ALA A 188 8.40 -7.73 -6.85
C ALA A 188 8.77 -9.23 -6.92
N GLY A 189 7.82 -10.10 -7.24
CA GLY A 189 8.04 -11.55 -7.30
C GLY A 189 8.78 -12.02 -8.55
N ALA A 190 9.40 -13.20 -8.45
CA ALA A 190 10.21 -13.84 -9.50
C ALA A 190 11.41 -13.01 -9.96
N LYS A 191 11.99 -12.23 -9.05
CA LYS A 191 13.12 -11.31 -9.26
C LYS A 191 14.05 -11.35 -8.06
N SER A 192 15.32 -11.02 -8.28
CA SER A 192 16.36 -11.10 -7.26
C SER A 192 17.40 -9.96 -7.32
N ASP A 193 17.45 -9.20 -8.42
CA ASP A 193 18.43 -8.14 -8.61
C ASP A 193 17.87 -6.78 -8.19
N ILE A 194 18.26 -6.32 -7.00
CA ILE A 194 17.84 -5.02 -6.44
C ILE A 194 18.39 -3.83 -7.24
N THR A 195 19.47 -4.00 -8.00
CA THR A 195 20.07 -2.91 -8.79
C THR A 195 19.20 -2.52 -9.98
N GLN A 196 18.24 -3.36 -10.33
CA GLN A 196 17.27 -3.13 -11.39
C GLN A 196 15.96 -2.48 -10.91
N ILE A 197 15.82 -2.21 -9.59
CA ILE A 197 14.64 -1.52 -9.06
C ILE A 197 14.79 -0.03 -9.33
N ARG A 198 13.71 0.60 -9.84
CA ARG A 198 13.67 2.03 -10.14
C ARG A 198 12.28 2.62 -10.10
N PHE A 199 12.24 3.94 -10.07
CA PHE A 199 11.02 4.70 -10.36
C PHE A 199 10.80 4.83 -11.85
N ALA A 200 9.54 4.86 -12.25
CA ALA A 200 9.10 5.23 -13.59
C ALA A 200 7.65 5.76 -13.55
N ASP A 201 7.21 6.31 -14.67
CA ASP A 201 5.77 6.38 -14.93
C ASP A 201 5.26 4.96 -15.26
N LEU A 202 4.03 4.64 -14.84
CA LEU A 202 3.42 3.35 -15.14
C LEU A 202 3.48 3.02 -16.64
N TRP A 203 3.30 4.03 -17.48
CA TRP A 203 3.26 3.87 -18.96
C TRP A 203 4.61 3.51 -19.59
N ASP A 204 5.70 3.78 -18.88
CA ASP A 204 7.08 3.48 -19.30
C ASP A 204 7.62 2.15 -18.74
N THR A 205 6.79 1.42 -17.97
CA THR A 205 7.22 0.16 -17.38
C THR A 205 7.25 -1.00 -18.37
N TYR A 206 8.16 -1.93 -18.18
CA TYR A 206 8.33 -3.15 -18.97
C TYR A 206 8.73 -4.33 -18.08
N HIS A 207 8.78 -5.54 -18.62
CA HIS A 207 9.15 -6.80 -17.92
C HIS A 207 8.38 -7.08 -16.62
N CYS A 208 7.18 -6.49 -16.46
CA CYS A 208 6.33 -6.70 -15.29
C CYS A 208 4.89 -7.02 -15.71
N GLY A 209 4.43 -8.23 -15.40
CA GLY A 209 3.08 -8.71 -15.72
C GLY A 209 1.99 -7.89 -15.04
N LEU A 210 2.17 -7.55 -13.75
CA LEU A 210 1.24 -6.72 -12.99
C LEU A 210 1.10 -5.33 -13.61
N ALA A 211 2.21 -4.66 -13.92
CA ALA A 211 2.19 -3.35 -14.55
C ALA A 211 1.49 -3.38 -15.92
N LYS A 212 1.72 -4.44 -16.73
CA LYS A 212 1.02 -4.63 -18.02
C LYS A 212 -0.49 -4.74 -17.81
N ALA A 213 -0.94 -5.52 -16.84
CA ALA A 213 -2.35 -5.71 -16.54
C ALA A 213 -3.01 -4.40 -16.06
N VAL A 214 -2.34 -3.66 -15.17
CA VAL A 214 -2.80 -2.35 -14.66
C VAL A 214 -2.92 -1.35 -15.80
N ARG A 215 -1.88 -1.19 -16.65
CA ARG A 215 -1.95 -0.32 -17.85
C ARG A 215 -3.14 -0.66 -18.74
N THR A 216 -3.33 -1.95 -19.00
CA THR A 216 -4.42 -2.41 -19.88
C THR A 216 -5.77 -2.03 -19.33
N ARG A 217 -5.98 -2.19 -18.00
CA ARG A 217 -7.25 -1.89 -17.36
C ARG A 217 -7.51 -0.40 -17.27
N LEU A 218 -6.55 0.39 -16.77
CA LEU A 218 -6.68 1.86 -16.69
C LEU A 218 -6.90 2.49 -18.07
N LYS A 219 -6.24 1.98 -19.12
CA LYS A 219 -6.47 2.43 -20.50
C LYS A 219 -7.92 2.18 -20.95
N LYS A 220 -8.51 1.02 -20.62
CA LYS A 220 -9.92 0.72 -20.93
C LYS A 220 -10.89 1.65 -20.21
N GLU A 221 -10.51 2.14 -19.02
CA GLU A 221 -11.29 3.11 -18.24
C GLU A 221 -11.05 4.58 -18.66
N GLY A 222 -10.27 4.82 -19.72
CA GLY A 222 -9.94 6.17 -20.20
C GLY A 222 -8.95 6.94 -19.29
N LEU A 223 -8.33 6.25 -18.32
CA LEU A 223 -7.42 6.83 -17.34
C LEU A 223 -5.97 6.69 -17.80
N ARG A 224 -5.51 7.61 -18.66
CA ARG A 224 -4.11 7.67 -19.10
C ARG A 224 -3.41 8.91 -18.52
N ARG A 225 -3.39 9.00 -17.21
CA ARG A 225 -2.67 10.03 -16.46
C ARG A 225 -1.33 9.51 -15.99
N SER A 226 -0.37 10.40 -15.74
CA SER A 226 0.92 10.05 -15.11
C SER A 226 0.68 9.40 -13.74
N LEU A 227 1.32 8.28 -13.52
CA LEU A 227 1.24 7.51 -12.29
C LEU A 227 2.65 7.02 -11.91
N PRO A 228 3.25 7.59 -10.87
CA PRO A 228 4.55 7.14 -10.40
C PRO A 228 4.47 5.74 -9.82
N VAL A 229 5.39 4.88 -10.23
CA VAL A 229 5.47 3.50 -9.77
C VAL A 229 6.90 3.10 -9.45
N VAL A 230 7.03 2.15 -8.52
CA VAL A 230 8.25 1.39 -8.29
C VAL A 230 8.13 0.07 -9.04
N PHE A 231 9.11 -0.24 -9.88
CA PHE A 231 9.17 -1.50 -10.61
C PHE A 231 10.62 -1.96 -10.77
N SER A 232 10.82 -3.20 -11.17
CA SER A 232 12.14 -3.71 -11.55
C SER A 232 12.17 -3.98 -13.05
N THR A 233 13.27 -3.61 -13.69
CA THR A 233 13.55 -3.87 -15.12
C THR A 233 13.99 -5.31 -15.36
N GLU A 234 14.31 -6.05 -14.30
CA GLU A 234 14.64 -7.47 -14.37
C GLU A 234 13.51 -8.27 -14.99
N GLN A 235 13.84 -9.16 -15.91
CA GLN A 235 12.88 -10.10 -16.46
C GLN A 235 12.53 -11.16 -15.42
N ALA A 236 11.24 -11.34 -15.14
CA ALA A 236 10.80 -12.35 -14.16
C ALA A 236 11.23 -13.75 -14.58
N ASP A 237 11.81 -14.51 -13.65
CA ASP A 237 12.13 -15.93 -13.88
C ASP A 237 10.82 -16.73 -13.94
N ARG A 238 10.51 -17.24 -15.13
CA ARG A 238 9.27 -18.02 -15.36
C ARG A 238 9.24 -19.32 -14.55
N ARG A 239 10.39 -19.87 -14.17
CA ARG A 239 10.48 -21.09 -13.35
C ARG A 239 10.04 -20.83 -11.91
N ALA A 240 10.12 -19.59 -11.46
CA ALA A 240 9.68 -19.16 -10.14
C ALA A 240 8.19 -18.75 -10.09
N VAL A 241 7.42 -18.98 -11.16
CA VAL A 241 5.99 -18.66 -11.21
C VAL A 241 5.20 -19.96 -11.34
N ILE A 242 4.34 -20.24 -10.38
CA ILE A 242 3.44 -21.39 -10.40
C ILE A 242 2.00 -20.95 -10.53
N THR A 243 1.18 -21.72 -11.27
CA THR A 243 -0.25 -21.53 -11.33
C THR A 243 -0.88 -22.04 -10.04
N VAL A 244 -1.81 -21.31 -9.45
CA VAL A 244 -2.54 -21.69 -8.24
C VAL A 244 -4.00 -21.84 -8.62
N GLU A 245 -4.58 -23.01 -8.28
CA GLU A 245 -6.02 -23.28 -8.43
C GLU A 245 -6.68 -23.06 -7.06
N GLY A 246 -7.82 -22.36 -7.02
CA GLY A 246 -8.65 -22.21 -5.82
C GLY A 246 -8.43 -20.95 -4.98
N GLU A 247 -7.47 -20.08 -5.29
CA GLU A 247 -7.39 -18.76 -4.63
C GLU A 247 -8.26 -17.73 -5.37
N GLN A 248 -9.17 -17.09 -4.64
CA GLN A 248 -9.96 -15.97 -5.17
C GLN A 248 -9.04 -14.85 -5.66
N ASN A 249 -9.24 -14.40 -6.90
CA ASN A 249 -8.52 -13.28 -7.53
C ASN A 249 -7.02 -13.49 -7.82
N LYS A 250 -6.45 -14.68 -7.61
CA LYS A 250 -5.04 -14.96 -7.85
C LYS A 250 -4.85 -16.20 -8.73
N LYS A 251 -4.43 -16.00 -9.97
CA LYS A 251 -4.21 -17.09 -10.95
C LYS A 251 -2.81 -17.71 -10.87
N SER A 252 -1.86 -17.06 -10.22
CA SER A 252 -0.50 -17.54 -10.10
C SER A 252 0.19 -16.94 -8.88
N THR A 253 1.11 -17.69 -8.30
CA THR A 253 1.99 -17.22 -7.25
C THR A 253 3.43 -17.18 -7.75
N ALA A 254 4.19 -16.18 -7.33
CA ALA A 254 5.59 -16.02 -7.71
C ALA A 254 6.50 -16.23 -6.48
N GLY A 255 7.55 -17.02 -6.65
CA GLY A 255 8.61 -17.11 -5.67
C GLY A 255 9.16 -15.72 -5.36
N THR A 256 9.46 -15.46 -4.11
CA THR A 256 9.93 -14.15 -3.67
C THR A 256 11.03 -14.30 -2.64
N ILE A 257 12.14 -13.59 -2.84
CA ILE A 257 13.24 -13.51 -1.88
C ILE A 257 12.97 -12.35 -0.90
N SER A 258 13.45 -12.48 0.34
CA SER A 258 13.14 -11.61 1.46
C SER A 258 13.33 -10.10 1.20
N TYR A 259 14.47 -9.74 0.59
CA TYR A 259 14.86 -8.33 0.41
C TYR A 259 14.15 -7.62 -0.73
N MET A 260 13.70 -8.33 -1.78
CA MET A 260 13.10 -7.66 -2.94
C MET A 260 11.87 -6.82 -2.58
N PRO A 261 10.84 -7.35 -1.90
CA PRO A 261 9.69 -6.53 -1.49
C PRO A 261 10.09 -5.44 -0.50
N ALA A 262 11.04 -5.70 0.40
CA ALA A 262 11.53 -4.72 1.36
C ALA A 262 12.12 -3.48 0.67
N VAL A 263 12.97 -3.69 -0.36
CA VAL A 263 13.56 -2.59 -1.13
C VAL A 263 12.48 -1.83 -1.90
N PHE A 264 11.45 -2.51 -2.47
CA PHE A 264 10.30 -1.81 -3.05
C PHE A 264 9.61 -0.91 -2.02
N GLY A 265 9.43 -1.38 -0.78
CA GLY A 265 8.90 -0.58 0.33
C GLY A 265 9.77 0.63 0.66
N CYS A 266 11.11 0.48 0.65
CA CYS A 266 12.06 1.59 0.82
C CYS A 266 11.88 2.66 -0.26
N TYR A 267 11.75 2.26 -1.52
CA TYR A 267 11.51 3.21 -2.62
C TYR A 267 10.18 3.94 -2.46
N LEU A 268 9.09 3.24 -2.09
CA LEU A 268 7.81 3.90 -1.86
C LEU A 268 7.90 4.95 -0.74
N ALA A 269 8.51 4.60 0.38
CA ALA A 269 8.71 5.53 1.50
C ALA A 269 9.57 6.73 1.08
N GLU A 270 10.68 6.50 0.38
CA GLU A 270 11.55 7.54 -0.16
C GLU A 270 10.77 8.52 -1.05
N TYR A 271 9.95 7.99 -1.97
CA TYR A 271 9.14 8.80 -2.85
C TYR A 271 8.19 9.73 -2.07
N VAL A 272 7.48 9.19 -1.10
CA VAL A 272 6.54 9.96 -0.26
C VAL A 272 7.29 11.03 0.54
N ILE A 273 8.35 10.63 1.25
CA ILE A 273 9.16 11.55 2.06
C ILE A 273 9.71 12.70 1.21
N ARG A 274 10.15 12.45 -0.01
CA ARG A 274 10.64 13.51 -0.91
C ARG A 274 9.53 14.45 -1.40
N LYS A 275 8.31 13.94 -1.57
CA LYS A 275 7.17 14.71 -2.10
C LYS A 275 6.44 15.52 -1.02
N LEU A 276 6.42 15.07 0.22
CA LEU A 276 5.93 15.82 1.37
C LEU A 276 6.89 16.95 1.74
#